data_33c7383c9fc3df06fcaa28b8404dfebf
#
_entry.id   33c7383c9fc3df06fcaa28b8404dfebf
#
_cell.length_a   1.000
_cell.length_b   1.000
_cell.length_c   1.000
_cell.angle_alpha   90.00
_cell.angle_beta   90.00
_cell.angle_gamma   90.00
#
_symmetry.space_group_name_H-M   'P 1'
#
loop_
_entity.id
_entity.type
_entity.pdbx_description
1 polymer ?
#
loop_
_entity_poly.entity_id
_entity_poly.type
_entity_poly.pdbx_seq_one_letter_code
_entity_poly.pdbx_strand_id
1 'polypeptide(L)'
;MLKRLPTLLILLSGLLAASACSADGGANTAAKTWTAGTDYALIEPAQPTSTGDRIEVVEVFSYACPHCAHFQPYVDELKSKLPANAQFVLVPAVFNAAWEPFARAFYTAQTLGLLDKTHQALFDALHRDHLPLGSLEALANFYAGYGANSGNFLSTANSFVIDAKMSHGSDLIRAYGIEATPTLVVNGKYRVGANSQRSIGFPEMVQIALYLVQQESKAGAAKH
;
A
#
# COMPACT_ATOMS: atom_id res chain seq x y z
N MET A 1 31.52 -31.35 -92.62
CA MET A 1 31.74 -32.22 -91.46
C MET A 1 31.87 -31.35 -90.23
N LEU A 2 30.90 -31.43 -89.37
CA LEU A 2 30.63 -30.49 -88.29
C LEU A 2 31.36 -30.90 -87.03
N LYS A 3 32.24 -30.05 -86.45
CA LYS A 3 32.86 -30.27 -85.16
C LYS A 3 32.13 -29.44 -84.13
N ARG A 4 31.48 -30.14 -83.20
CA ARG A 4 30.77 -29.54 -82.07
C ARG A 4 31.75 -29.23 -80.93
N LEU A 5 31.77 -27.98 -80.45
CA LEU A 5 32.43 -27.57 -79.21
C LEU A 5 31.41 -27.66 -78.06
N PRO A 6 31.74 -28.17 -76.88
CA PRO A 6 30.88 -28.08 -75.74
C PRO A 6 31.15 -26.79 -74.95
N THR A 7 30.07 -26.08 -74.68
CA THR A 7 30.09 -24.90 -73.90
C THR A 7 30.13 -25.27 -72.40
N LEU A 8 31.15 -24.80 -71.72
CA LEU A 8 31.33 -25.00 -70.27
C LEU A 8 30.49 -23.95 -69.50
N LEU A 9 29.46 -24.41 -68.82
CA LEU A 9 28.58 -23.55 -67.99
C LEU A 9 29.16 -23.52 -66.59
N ILE A 10 29.73 -22.37 -66.18
CA ILE A 10 30.21 -22.13 -64.82
C ILE A 10 29.00 -21.62 -63.97
N LEU A 11 28.50 -22.47 -63.06
CA LEU A 11 27.50 -22.11 -62.07
C LEU A 11 28.19 -21.43 -60.89
N LEU A 12 28.02 -20.11 -60.82
CA LEU A 12 28.44 -19.30 -59.66
C LEU A 12 27.38 -19.36 -58.63
N SER A 13 27.54 -20.24 -57.63
CA SER A 13 26.61 -20.33 -56.45
C SER A 13 26.90 -19.19 -55.46
N GLY A 14 26.12 -18.15 -55.55
CA GLY A 14 26.15 -17.06 -54.56
C GLY A 14 25.49 -17.49 -53.25
N LEU A 15 26.30 -17.60 -52.20
CA LEU A 15 25.85 -17.86 -50.84
C LEU A 15 25.32 -16.55 -50.22
N LEU A 16 24.00 -16.32 -50.23
CA LEU A 16 23.38 -15.25 -49.46
C LEU A 16 23.35 -15.64 -47.98
N ALA A 17 24.29 -15.11 -47.21
CA ALA A 17 24.19 -15.14 -45.75
C ALA A 17 23.11 -14.13 -45.32
N ALA A 18 21.92 -14.64 -45.02
CA ALA A 18 20.86 -13.86 -44.33
C ALA A 18 21.27 -13.65 -42.88
N SER A 19 21.84 -12.49 -42.55
CA SER A 19 22.01 -12.04 -41.18
C SER A 19 20.63 -11.72 -40.61
N ALA A 20 20.03 -12.65 -39.86
CA ALA A 20 18.89 -12.40 -39.04
C ALA A 20 19.34 -11.54 -37.85
N CYS A 21 19.16 -10.23 -37.95
CA CYS A 21 19.18 -9.36 -36.79
C CYS A 21 17.95 -9.70 -35.93
N SER A 22 18.14 -10.54 -34.92
CA SER A 22 17.19 -10.66 -33.82
C SER A 22 17.19 -9.31 -33.07
N ALA A 23 16.23 -8.47 -33.39
CA ALA A 23 15.91 -7.32 -32.58
C ALA A 23 15.24 -7.87 -31.31
N ASP A 24 16.04 -8.24 -30.32
CA ASP A 24 15.58 -8.36 -28.92
C ASP A 24 15.18 -6.95 -28.48
N GLY A 25 13.94 -6.60 -28.81
CA GLY A 25 13.24 -5.44 -28.27
C GLY A 25 12.85 -5.69 -26.81
N GLY A 26 13.82 -6.04 -25.98
CA GLY A 26 13.68 -5.92 -24.53
C GLY A 26 13.52 -4.44 -24.22
N ALA A 27 12.27 -3.98 -24.08
CA ALA A 27 11.99 -2.70 -23.45
C ALA A 27 12.59 -2.75 -22.06
N ASN A 28 13.83 -2.31 -21.95
CA ASN A 28 14.47 -2.01 -20.67
C ASN A 28 13.71 -0.79 -20.10
N THR A 29 12.52 -1.04 -19.52
CA THR A 29 11.85 -0.06 -18.69
C THR A 29 12.73 0.11 -17.47
N ALA A 30 13.65 1.08 -17.56
CA ALA A 30 14.44 1.50 -16.41
C ALA A 30 13.47 1.67 -15.25
N ALA A 31 13.65 0.87 -14.19
CA ALA A 31 12.78 0.92 -13.03
C ALA A 31 12.73 2.38 -12.55
N LYS A 32 11.54 2.96 -12.48
CA LYS A 32 11.34 4.35 -12.05
C LYS A 32 11.98 4.51 -10.67
N THR A 33 12.91 5.43 -10.55
CA THR A 33 13.54 5.79 -9.28
C THR A 33 12.80 6.95 -8.65
N TRP A 34 12.65 6.91 -7.34
CA TRP A 34 11.97 7.92 -6.56
C TRP A 34 12.96 8.62 -5.62
N THR A 35 12.80 9.92 -5.39
CA THR A 35 13.77 10.77 -4.70
C THR A 35 13.20 11.30 -3.38
N ALA A 36 13.98 11.14 -2.29
CA ALA A 36 13.65 11.72 -1.00
C ALA A 36 13.57 13.27 -1.07
N GLY A 37 12.64 13.85 -0.32
CA GLY A 37 12.35 15.28 -0.34
C GLY A 37 11.55 15.74 -1.57
N THR A 38 11.42 14.89 -2.58
CA THR A 38 10.65 15.18 -3.81
C THR A 38 9.40 14.31 -3.90
N ASP A 39 9.57 13.00 -3.89
CA ASP A 39 8.50 12.04 -4.11
C ASP A 39 7.99 11.43 -2.79
N TYR A 40 8.83 11.41 -1.78
CA TYR A 40 8.50 10.98 -0.43
C TYR A 40 9.33 11.78 0.59
N ALA A 41 8.88 11.83 1.84
CA ALA A 41 9.61 12.50 2.92
C ALA A 41 10.35 11.49 3.80
N LEU A 42 11.49 11.88 4.36
CA LEU A 42 12.16 11.16 5.42
C LEU A 42 11.49 11.45 6.77
N ILE A 43 11.43 10.43 7.63
CA ILE A 43 11.04 10.55 9.03
C ILE A 43 12.32 10.51 9.85
N GLU A 44 12.64 11.61 10.49
CA GLU A 44 13.88 11.77 11.27
C GLU A 44 13.56 12.27 12.69
N PRO A 45 13.99 11.50 13.71
CA PRO A 45 14.65 10.21 13.65
C PRO A 45 13.69 9.11 13.17
N ALA A 46 14.25 8.03 12.57
CA ALA A 46 13.47 6.85 12.20
C ALA A 46 12.74 6.27 13.43
N GLN A 47 11.48 5.89 13.24
CA GLN A 47 10.66 5.37 14.32
C GLN A 47 10.74 3.84 14.40
N PRO A 48 10.61 3.23 15.60
CA PRO A 48 10.56 1.79 15.75
C PRO A 48 9.32 1.22 15.06
N THR A 49 9.46 -0.02 14.59
CA THR A 49 8.38 -0.78 13.94
C THR A 49 7.76 -1.81 14.89
N SER A 50 6.51 -2.19 14.64
CA SER A 50 5.78 -3.19 15.45
C SER A 50 5.90 -4.62 14.92
N THR A 51 6.56 -4.80 13.75
CA THR A 51 6.54 -6.05 12.97
C THR A 51 7.79 -6.91 13.13
N GLY A 52 8.68 -6.59 14.09
CA GLY A 52 9.94 -7.30 14.34
C GLY A 52 10.88 -7.13 13.13
N ASP A 53 11.39 -8.26 12.61
CA ASP A 53 12.35 -8.26 11.49
C ASP A 53 11.69 -8.00 10.11
N ARG A 54 10.35 -7.92 10.05
CA ARG A 54 9.65 -7.63 8.79
C ARG A 54 9.58 -6.14 8.52
N ILE A 55 9.71 -5.77 7.26
CA ILE A 55 9.54 -4.40 6.80
C ILE A 55 8.10 -3.98 7.02
N GLU A 56 7.88 -2.99 7.86
CA GLU A 56 6.54 -2.49 8.16
C GLU A 56 6.07 -1.52 7.06
N VAL A 57 4.85 -1.74 6.58
CA VAL A 57 4.15 -0.79 5.70
C VAL A 57 2.86 -0.37 6.39
N VAL A 58 2.82 0.85 6.88
CA VAL A 58 1.65 1.40 7.59
C VAL A 58 0.80 2.20 6.64
N GLU A 59 -0.52 2.00 6.66
CA GLU A 59 -1.47 2.99 6.18
C GLU A 59 -2.04 3.76 7.37
N VAL A 60 -1.85 5.07 7.35
CA VAL A 60 -2.58 5.98 8.25
C VAL A 60 -3.83 6.44 7.53
N PHE A 61 -4.99 6.11 8.10
CA PHE A 61 -6.30 6.27 7.45
C PHE A 61 -7.37 6.75 8.43
N SER A 62 -8.55 7.05 7.95
CA SER A 62 -9.78 7.14 8.76
C SER A 62 -10.95 6.59 7.96
N TYR A 63 -11.87 5.87 8.63
CA TYR A 63 -13.14 5.49 8.00
C TYR A 63 -13.97 6.71 7.58
N ALA A 64 -13.85 7.84 8.28
CA ALA A 64 -14.54 9.08 7.93
C ALA A 64 -13.94 9.83 6.72
N CYS A 65 -12.78 9.38 6.21
CA CYS A 65 -12.09 10.04 5.10
C CYS A 65 -12.52 9.46 3.74
N PRO A 66 -13.18 10.24 2.86
CA PRO A 66 -13.57 9.76 1.54
C PRO A 66 -12.37 9.35 0.67
N HIS A 67 -11.24 10.05 0.79
CA HIS A 67 -10.02 9.70 0.07
C HIS A 67 -9.46 8.34 0.49
N CYS A 68 -9.60 7.95 1.78
CA CYS A 68 -9.22 6.62 2.26
C CYS A 68 -10.12 5.54 1.66
N ALA A 69 -11.45 5.79 1.56
CA ALA A 69 -12.37 4.86 0.89
C ALA A 69 -11.98 4.64 -0.58
N HIS A 70 -11.65 5.72 -1.30
CA HIS A 70 -11.18 5.64 -2.69
C HIS A 70 -9.78 5.00 -2.82
N PHE A 71 -8.99 4.99 -1.76
CA PHE A 71 -7.66 4.39 -1.75
C PHE A 71 -7.68 2.87 -1.54
N GLN A 72 -8.76 2.27 -1.03
CA GLN A 72 -8.83 0.84 -0.69
C GLN A 72 -8.45 -0.11 -1.85
N PRO A 73 -8.88 0.08 -3.11
CA PRO A 73 -8.43 -0.77 -4.21
C PRO A 73 -6.90 -0.75 -4.42
N TYR A 74 -6.26 0.39 -4.15
CA TYR A 74 -4.80 0.55 -4.24
C TYR A 74 -4.08 -0.10 -3.04
N VAL A 75 -4.72 -0.11 -1.87
CA VAL A 75 -4.25 -0.85 -0.69
C VAL A 75 -4.25 -2.36 -0.97
N ASP A 76 -5.29 -2.89 -1.59
CA ASP A 76 -5.37 -4.29 -1.97
C ASP A 76 -4.30 -4.66 -3.01
N GLU A 77 -4.06 -3.78 -3.98
CA GLU A 77 -2.95 -3.91 -4.93
C GLU A 77 -1.60 -3.93 -4.20
N LEU A 78 -1.36 -2.97 -3.30
CA LEU A 78 -0.13 -2.90 -2.50
C LEU A 78 0.08 -4.20 -1.71
N LYS A 79 -0.92 -4.64 -0.95
CA LYS A 79 -0.87 -5.88 -0.15
C LYS A 79 -0.53 -7.10 -1.00
N SER A 80 -1.13 -7.22 -2.19
CA SER A 80 -0.88 -8.35 -3.09
C SER A 80 0.55 -8.43 -3.63
N LYS A 81 1.25 -7.29 -3.64
CA LYS A 81 2.62 -7.15 -4.17
C LYS A 81 3.70 -7.10 -3.09
N LEU A 82 3.32 -7.08 -1.81
CA LEU A 82 4.30 -7.08 -0.72
C LEU A 82 5.05 -8.42 -0.68
N PRO A 83 6.38 -8.39 -0.52
CA PRO A 83 7.16 -9.61 -0.34
C PRO A 83 6.90 -10.23 1.04
N ALA A 84 7.24 -11.52 1.20
CA ALA A 84 7.01 -12.26 2.45
C ALA A 84 7.70 -11.66 3.69
N ASN A 85 8.79 -10.91 3.48
CA ASN A 85 9.51 -10.19 4.54
C ASN A 85 8.94 -8.79 4.84
N ALA A 86 7.78 -8.43 4.30
CA ALA A 86 7.06 -7.20 4.64
C ALA A 86 5.71 -7.50 5.29
N GLN A 87 5.20 -6.56 6.07
CA GLN A 87 3.90 -6.65 6.72
C GLN A 87 3.15 -5.32 6.62
N PHE A 88 1.87 -5.42 6.24
CA PHE A 88 0.97 -4.27 6.20
C PHE A 88 0.29 -4.08 7.55
N VAL A 89 0.22 -2.82 8.00
CA VAL A 89 -0.36 -2.41 9.29
C VAL A 89 -1.29 -1.22 9.06
N LEU A 90 -2.41 -1.18 9.79
CA LEU A 90 -3.38 -0.09 9.75
C LEU A 90 -3.31 0.73 11.03
N VAL A 91 -3.27 2.05 10.91
CA VAL A 91 -3.31 2.99 12.04
C VAL A 91 -4.40 4.03 11.79
N PRO A 92 -5.50 4.02 12.55
CA PRO A 92 -6.57 4.98 12.37
C PRO A 92 -6.20 6.35 12.92
N ALA A 93 -6.39 7.40 12.13
CA ALA A 93 -6.17 8.78 12.52
C ALA A 93 -7.42 9.42 13.16
N VAL A 94 -7.17 10.31 14.13
CA VAL A 94 -8.18 11.17 14.73
C VAL A 94 -7.73 12.62 14.60
N PHE A 95 -8.09 13.29 13.50
CA PHE A 95 -7.75 14.69 13.26
C PHE A 95 -8.80 15.67 13.79
N ASN A 96 -9.97 15.18 14.15
CA ASN A 96 -11.03 15.93 14.82
C ASN A 96 -11.91 14.98 15.64
N ALA A 97 -12.74 15.54 16.54
CA ALA A 97 -13.57 14.75 17.45
C ALA A 97 -14.56 13.82 16.73
N ALA A 98 -15.05 14.19 15.54
CA ALA A 98 -15.98 13.35 14.78
C ALA A 98 -15.32 12.05 14.23
N TRP A 99 -14.01 11.98 14.22
CA TRP A 99 -13.27 10.79 13.76
C TRP A 99 -13.00 9.78 14.89
N GLU A 100 -13.10 10.21 16.14
CA GLU A 100 -12.79 9.36 17.31
C GLU A 100 -13.62 8.06 17.36
N PRO A 101 -14.97 8.08 17.18
CA PRO A 101 -15.76 6.85 17.22
C PRO A 101 -15.30 5.80 16.21
N PHE A 102 -14.86 6.22 15.04
CA PHE A 102 -14.37 5.32 13.98
C PHE A 102 -13.02 4.67 14.34
N ALA A 103 -12.11 5.41 14.93
CA ALA A 103 -10.83 4.88 15.39
C ALA A 103 -11.04 3.90 16.57
N ARG A 104 -11.92 4.21 17.50
CA ARG A 104 -12.33 3.29 18.58
C ARG A 104 -12.94 2.02 18.02
N ALA A 105 -13.84 2.15 17.04
CA ALA A 105 -14.46 0.99 16.39
C ALA A 105 -13.44 0.11 15.65
N PHE A 106 -12.45 0.71 14.99
CA PHE A 106 -11.36 -0.04 14.36
C PHE A 106 -10.61 -0.90 15.37
N TYR A 107 -10.10 -0.31 16.44
CA TYR A 107 -9.34 -1.05 17.47
C TYR A 107 -10.21 -2.08 18.20
N THR A 108 -11.51 -1.79 18.39
CA THR A 108 -12.48 -2.73 18.95
C THR A 108 -12.68 -3.93 18.02
N ALA A 109 -12.94 -3.69 16.73
CA ALA A 109 -13.09 -4.74 15.73
C ALA A 109 -11.82 -5.60 15.62
N GLN A 110 -10.63 -4.97 15.65
CA GLN A 110 -9.36 -5.67 15.68
C GLN A 110 -9.25 -6.59 16.91
N THR A 111 -9.61 -6.08 18.10
CA THR A 111 -9.54 -6.81 19.36
C THR A 111 -10.53 -7.98 19.41
N LEU A 112 -11.68 -7.84 18.77
CA LEU A 112 -12.73 -8.86 18.69
C LEU A 112 -12.56 -9.81 17.49
N GLY A 113 -11.50 -9.67 16.68
CA GLY A 113 -11.24 -10.51 15.51
C GLY A 113 -12.25 -10.33 14.36
N LEU A 114 -12.85 -9.14 14.27
CA LEU A 114 -13.87 -8.82 13.26
C LEU A 114 -13.31 -8.02 12.07
N LEU A 115 -12.07 -7.51 12.17
CA LEU A 115 -11.53 -6.51 11.23
C LEU A 115 -11.55 -7.00 9.79
N ASP A 116 -11.13 -8.23 9.52
CA ASP A 116 -11.06 -8.79 8.16
C ASP A 116 -12.40 -8.81 7.44
N LYS A 117 -13.50 -8.96 8.21
CA LYS A 117 -14.87 -9.00 7.67
C LYS A 117 -15.50 -7.62 7.54
N THR A 118 -15.01 -6.65 8.27
CA THR A 118 -15.73 -5.39 8.51
C THR A 118 -14.99 -4.16 7.99
N HIS A 119 -13.70 -4.25 7.70
CA HIS A 119 -12.91 -3.09 7.28
C HIS A 119 -13.47 -2.46 5.99
N GLN A 120 -13.55 -3.23 4.91
CA GLN A 120 -14.14 -2.75 3.66
C GLN A 120 -15.64 -2.46 3.81
N ALA A 121 -16.36 -3.31 4.54
CA ALA A 121 -17.79 -3.15 4.74
C ALA A 121 -18.16 -1.83 5.43
N LEU A 122 -17.33 -1.35 6.37
CA LEU A 122 -17.56 -0.07 7.03
C LEU A 122 -17.27 1.12 6.09
N PHE A 123 -16.24 1.05 5.26
CA PHE A 123 -16.03 2.05 4.21
C PHE A 123 -17.21 2.10 3.25
N ASP A 124 -17.71 0.95 2.81
CA ASP A 124 -18.87 0.87 1.93
C ASP A 124 -20.13 1.44 2.56
N ALA A 125 -20.40 1.10 3.82
CA ALA A 125 -21.55 1.60 4.57
C ALA A 125 -21.52 3.15 4.69
N LEU A 126 -20.35 3.72 4.92
CA LEU A 126 -20.21 5.18 5.09
C LEU A 126 -20.22 5.94 3.76
N HIS A 127 -19.49 5.47 2.75
CA HIS A 127 -19.20 6.27 1.55
C HIS A 127 -20.00 5.87 0.31
N ARG A 128 -20.47 4.62 0.23
CA ARG A 128 -21.36 4.15 -0.84
C ARG A 128 -22.82 4.21 -0.40
N ASP A 129 -23.12 3.65 0.78
CA ASP A 129 -24.50 3.48 1.25
C ASP A 129 -24.96 4.65 2.13
N HIS A 130 -24.04 5.57 2.50
CA HIS A 130 -24.29 6.79 3.28
C HIS A 130 -25.04 6.56 4.61
N LEU A 131 -24.72 5.44 5.28
CA LEU A 131 -25.35 5.14 6.57
C LEU A 131 -24.91 6.13 7.67
N PRO A 132 -25.81 6.55 8.56
CA PRO A 132 -25.51 7.51 9.63
C PRO A 132 -24.80 6.83 10.82
N LEU A 133 -23.55 6.41 10.64
CA LEU A 133 -22.75 5.66 11.61
C LEU A 133 -21.81 6.56 12.44
N GLY A 134 -22.18 7.82 12.69
CA GLY A 134 -21.33 8.80 13.37
C GLY A 134 -21.21 8.63 14.89
N SER A 135 -21.91 7.69 15.53
CA SER A 135 -21.80 7.41 16.97
C SER A 135 -21.30 5.99 17.24
N LEU A 136 -20.73 5.78 18.44
CA LEU A 136 -20.23 4.48 18.83
C LEU A 136 -21.36 3.44 18.94
N GLU A 137 -22.56 3.86 19.35
CA GLU A 137 -23.76 3.01 19.42
C GLU A 137 -24.22 2.58 18.02
N ALA A 138 -24.22 3.50 17.05
CA ALA A 138 -24.55 3.17 15.66
C ALA A 138 -23.54 2.18 15.07
N LEU A 139 -22.26 2.39 15.37
CA LEU A 139 -21.18 1.46 14.97
C LEU A 139 -21.35 0.10 15.66
N ALA A 140 -21.67 0.04 16.97
CA ALA A 140 -21.91 -1.23 17.66
C ALA A 140 -23.06 -2.04 17.00
N ASN A 141 -24.13 -1.36 16.57
CA ASN A 141 -25.23 -1.97 15.85
C ASN A 141 -24.81 -2.44 14.44
N PHE A 142 -23.98 -1.67 13.74
CA PHE A 142 -23.37 -2.11 12.47
C PHE A 142 -22.57 -3.40 12.66
N TYR A 143 -21.68 -3.44 13.65
CA TYR A 143 -20.85 -4.62 13.93
C TYR A 143 -21.65 -5.84 14.41
N ALA A 144 -22.86 -5.62 14.99
CA ALA A 144 -23.76 -6.72 15.34
C ALA A 144 -24.21 -7.52 14.10
N GLY A 145 -24.38 -6.88 12.96
CA GLY A 145 -24.62 -7.53 11.67
C GLY A 145 -23.49 -8.46 11.20
N TYR A 146 -22.31 -8.35 11.78
CA TYR A 146 -21.14 -9.17 11.50
C TYR A 146 -20.78 -10.14 12.64
N GLY A 147 -21.70 -10.33 13.60
CA GLY A 147 -21.61 -11.30 14.68
C GLY A 147 -21.07 -10.77 16.00
N ALA A 148 -20.88 -9.45 16.15
CA ALA A 148 -20.58 -8.87 17.44
C ALA A 148 -21.83 -8.85 18.35
N ASN A 149 -21.64 -8.99 19.67
CA ASN A 149 -22.65 -8.56 20.62
C ASN A 149 -22.47 -7.05 20.85
N SER A 150 -23.51 -6.22 20.62
CA SER A 150 -23.43 -4.77 20.71
C SER A 150 -22.99 -4.28 22.10
N GLY A 151 -23.47 -4.90 23.19
CA GLY A 151 -23.08 -4.56 24.56
C GLY A 151 -21.59 -4.87 24.82
N ASN A 152 -21.11 -6.03 24.35
CA ASN A 152 -19.69 -6.39 24.43
C ASN A 152 -18.83 -5.47 23.57
N PHE A 153 -19.29 -5.10 22.38
CA PHE A 153 -18.61 -4.14 21.53
C PHE A 153 -18.44 -2.79 22.23
N LEU A 154 -19.51 -2.24 22.79
CA LEU A 154 -19.48 -0.97 23.51
C LEU A 154 -18.58 -1.02 24.75
N SER A 155 -18.68 -2.09 25.55
CA SER A 155 -17.83 -2.24 26.73
C SER A 155 -16.35 -2.37 26.37
N THR A 156 -16.03 -3.09 25.27
CA THR A 156 -14.66 -3.19 24.76
C THR A 156 -14.18 -1.84 24.25
N ALA A 157 -14.99 -1.13 23.46
CA ALA A 157 -14.65 0.17 22.88
C ALA A 157 -14.35 1.25 23.95
N ASN A 158 -14.98 1.16 25.12
CA ASN A 158 -14.76 2.06 26.26
C ASN A 158 -13.75 1.51 27.28
N SER A 159 -13.00 0.48 26.92
CA SER A 159 -12.01 -0.11 27.83
C SER A 159 -10.67 0.62 27.78
N PHE A 160 -9.92 0.52 28.88
CA PHE A 160 -8.54 1.02 28.96
C PHE A 160 -7.63 0.46 27.87
N VAL A 161 -7.86 -0.78 27.42
CA VAL A 161 -7.09 -1.39 26.32
C VAL A 161 -7.26 -0.60 25.02
N ILE A 162 -8.47 -0.17 24.71
CA ILE A 162 -8.72 0.65 23.53
C ILE A 162 -8.16 2.06 23.69
N ASP A 163 -8.28 2.66 24.88
CA ASP A 163 -7.66 3.96 25.17
C ASP A 163 -6.15 3.93 24.98
N ALA A 164 -5.48 2.88 25.43
CA ALA A 164 -4.05 2.70 25.22
C ALA A 164 -3.69 2.56 23.73
N LYS A 165 -4.47 1.81 22.94
CA LYS A 165 -4.28 1.69 21.49
C LYS A 165 -4.51 3.02 20.77
N MET A 166 -5.52 3.79 21.17
CA MET A 166 -5.82 5.13 20.64
C MET A 166 -4.65 6.09 20.91
N SER A 167 -4.15 6.11 22.14
CA SER A 167 -2.99 6.93 22.53
C SER A 167 -1.76 6.57 21.71
N HIS A 168 -1.43 5.27 21.62
CA HIS A 168 -0.28 4.78 20.84
C HIS A 168 -0.40 5.17 19.35
N GLY A 169 -1.58 4.98 18.74
CA GLY A 169 -1.83 5.39 17.37
C GLY A 169 -1.62 6.89 17.14
N SER A 170 -2.10 7.72 18.09
CA SER A 170 -1.91 9.17 18.06
C SER A 170 -0.42 9.57 18.17
N ASP A 171 0.33 8.88 19.03
CA ASP A 171 1.77 9.12 19.19
C ASP A 171 2.56 8.75 17.91
N LEU A 172 2.21 7.63 17.28
CA LEU A 172 2.81 7.24 15.99
C LEU A 172 2.53 8.26 14.89
N ILE A 173 1.28 8.71 14.76
CA ILE A 173 0.88 9.71 13.75
C ILE A 173 1.69 11.00 13.93
N ARG A 174 1.87 11.43 15.17
CA ARG A 174 2.68 12.62 15.51
C ARG A 174 4.16 12.39 15.21
N ALA A 175 4.71 11.24 15.59
CA ALA A 175 6.10 10.89 15.35
C ALA A 175 6.42 10.77 13.85
N TYR A 176 5.47 10.29 13.04
CA TYR A 176 5.59 10.24 11.58
C TYR A 176 5.39 11.61 10.92
N GLY A 177 4.93 12.62 11.64
CA GLY A 177 4.62 13.94 11.11
C GLY A 177 3.47 13.92 10.09
N ILE A 178 2.42 13.12 10.34
CA ILE A 178 1.31 12.94 9.40
C ILE A 178 0.23 13.97 9.68
N GLU A 179 -0.18 14.69 8.64
CA GLU A 179 -1.18 15.76 8.68
C GLU A 179 -2.40 15.49 7.78
N ALA A 180 -2.34 14.45 6.95
CA ALA A 180 -3.40 14.09 6.02
C ALA A 180 -3.54 12.56 5.87
N THR A 181 -4.73 12.12 5.44
CA THR A 181 -5.03 10.73 5.10
C THR A 181 -5.61 10.60 3.70
N PRO A 182 -5.32 9.51 2.97
CA PRO A 182 -4.43 8.43 3.34
C PRO A 182 -2.95 8.83 3.26
N THR A 183 -2.12 8.25 4.13
CA THR A 183 -0.66 8.36 4.05
C THR A 183 -0.04 6.99 4.33
N LEU A 184 0.97 6.59 3.55
CA LEU A 184 1.74 5.39 3.76
C LEU A 184 3.05 5.72 4.50
N VAL A 185 3.45 4.83 5.42
CA VAL A 185 4.77 4.90 6.05
C VAL A 185 5.48 3.57 5.82
N VAL A 186 6.73 3.61 5.38
CA VAL A 186 7.54 2.40 5.17
C VAL A 186 8.66 2.36 6.18
N ASN A 187 8.69 1.28 6.94
CA ASN A 187 9.71 0.90 7.91
C ASN A 187 10.04 2.00 8.95
N GLY A 188 9.05 2.82 9.32
CA GLY A 188 9.22 3.95 10.24
C GLY A 188 10.16 5.06 9.74
N LYS A 189 10.59 5.01 8.48
CA LYS A 189 11.62 5.89 7.90
C LYS A 189 11.11 6.82 6.80
N TYR A 190 10.09 6.39 6.07
CA TYR A 190 9.65 7.07 4.86
C TYR A 190 8.16 7.34 4.90
N ARG A 191 7.74 8.56 4.62
CA ARG A 191 6.35 8.98 4.53
C ARG A 191 5.99 9.29 3.07
N VAL A 192 4.93 8.66 2.59
CA VAL A 192 4.41 8.79 1.22
C VAL A 192 2.96 9.26 1.26
N GLY A 193 2.69 10.43 0.73
CA GLY A 193 1.35 11.01 0.62
C GLY A 193 1.06 11.50 -0.79
N ALA A 194 -0.21 11.70 -1.11
CA ALA A 194 -0.61 12.30 -2.37
C ALA A 194 -0.08 13.74 -2.47
N ASN A 195 0.42 14.11 -3.65
CA ASN A 195 0.92 15.45 -3.92
C ASN A 195 0.61 15.84 -5.37
N SER A 196 -0.40 16.68 -5.57
CA SER A 196 -0.84 17.09 -6.90
C SER A 196 0.20 17.91 -7.66
N GLN A 197 1.03 18.69 -6.97
CA GLN A 197 2.10 19.50 -7.59
C GLN A 197 3.22 18.61 -8.17
N ARG A 198 3.35 17.38 -7.67
CA ARG A 198 4.34 16.39 -8.11
C ARG A 198 3.71 15.24 -8.92
N SER A 199 2.41 15.35 -9.25
CA SER A 199 1.66 14.27 -9.92
C SER A 199 1.73 12.93 -9.18
N ILE A 200 1.76 12.98 -7.84
CA ILE A 200 1.70 11.80 -6.98
C ILE A 200 0.26 11.59 -6.60
N GLY A 201 -0.39 10.67 -7.30
CA GLY A 201 -1.70 10.14 -7.00
C GLY A 201 -1.62 8.82 -6.24
N PHE A 202 -2.75 8.15 -6.09
CA PHE A 202 -2.82 6.86 -5.40
C PHE A 202 -1.98 5.75 -6.07
N PRO A 203 -1.97 5.63 -7.42
CA PRO A 203 -1.08 4.67 -8.09
C PRO A 203 0.41 4.91 -7.77
N GLU A 204 0.85 6.17 -7.80
CA GLU A 204 2.23 6.53 -7.52
C GLU A 204 2.58 6.28 -6.05
N MET A 205 1.68 6.51 -5.11
CA MET A 205 1.88 6.19 -3.70
C MET A 205 2.19 4.70 -3.51
N VAL A 206 1.47 3.80 -4.19
CA VAL A 206 1.72 2.35 -4.16
C VAL A 206 3.09 2.02 -4.76
N GLN A 207 3.42 2.60 -5.92
CA GLN A 207 4.71 2.37 -6.58
C GLN A 207 5.89 2.85 -5.71
N ILE A 208 5.77 4.01 -5.06
CA ILE A 208 6.78 4.54 -4.15
C ILE A 208 6.94 3.62 -2.93
N ALA A 209 5.84 3.19 -2.32
CA ALA A 209 5.89 2.29 -1.17
C ALA A 209 6.58 0.96 -1.52
N LEU A 210 6.23 0.33 -2.65
CA LEU A 210 6.87 -0.90 -3.13
C LEU A 210 8.35 -0.70 -3.44
N TYR A 211 8.72 0.42 -4.05
CA TYR A 211 10.12 0.78 -4.28
C TYR A 211 10.90 0.88 -2.95
N LEU A 212 10.34 1.56 -1.94
CA LEU A 212 10.97 1.70 -0.63
C LEU A 212 11.08 0.36 0.11
N VAL A 213 10.07 -0.50 0.05
CA VAL A 213 10.12 -1.87 0.56
C VAL A 213 11.26 -2.66 -0.10
N GLN A 214 11.44 -2.51 -1.41
CA GLN A 214 12.55 -3.16 -2.12
C GLN A 214 13.92 -2.63 -1.66
N GLN A 215 14.06 -1.33 -1.41
CA GLN A 215 15.31 -0.76 -0.90
C GLN A 215 15.63 -1.28 0.51
N GLU A 216 14.64 -1.33 1.41
CA GLU A 216 14.81 -1.88 2.76
C GLU A 216 15.15 -3.38 2.74
N SER A 217 14.54 -4.17 1.83
CA SER A 217 14.88 -5.58 1.65
C SER A 217 16.34 -5.79 1.26
N LYS A 218 16.84 -4.97 0.33
CA LYS A 218 18.26 -5.03 -0.10
C LYS A 218 19.21 -4.61 1.04
N ALA A 219 18.85 -3.56 1.78
CA ALA A 219 19.66 -3.09 2.91
C ALA A 219 19.71 -4.11 4.06
N GLY A 220 18.62 -4.84 4.31
CA GLY A 220 18.58 -5.94 5.28
C GLY A 220 19.47 -7.13 4.86
N ALA A 221 19.37 -7.53 3.59
CA ALA A 221 20.18 -8.63 3.04
C ALA A 221 21.70 -8.35 3.02
N ALA A 222 22.10 -7.08 2.98
CA ALA A 222 23.52 -6.69 2.99
C ALA A 222 24.14 -6.70 4.41
N LYS A 223 23.34 -6.89 5.45
CA LYS A 223 23.80 -6.91 6.87
C LYS A 223 23.99 -8.34 7.42
N HIS A 224 23.63 -9.35 6.64
CA HIS A 224 23.80 -10.78 6.92
C HIS A 224 24.80 -11.41 5.95
#